data_cb4ab393bbb618eb7f525cc1330fa651
#
_entry.id   cb4ab393bbb618eb7f525cc1330fa651
#
_cell.length_a   1.000
_cell.length_b   1.000
_cell.length_c   1.000
_cell.angle_alpha   90.00
_cell.angle_beta   90.00
_cell.angle_gamma   90.00
#
_symmetry.space_group_name_H-M   'P 1'
#
loop_
_entity.id
_entity.type
_entity.pdbx_description
1 polymer ?
#
loop_
_entity_poly.entity_id
_entity_poly.type
_entity_poly.pdbx_seq_one_letter_code
_entity_poly.pdbx_strand_id
1 'polypeptide(L)'
;MPALSQPLSKSLLLAAIATVVGIAAASPALADDVVRLGNLKFAHYGAVSYIKEIAPKCGIKIEEHVFPKGLDVMQAIIAGELDVGAASSEAAISGRAGGAPIYVVAGFAKGGARLVARPDAGVKSVKDLKGKKVGVTRGGIHEVLLAAELAQNGLSYADTPGKDVQFIYLAFADLNQALLGKNLDAIMQSEPQSSQAINKGFGVEVIKPYDTPIGEPVRTMVMTEKFYKERRPLAEKFMRCFVEATRTFIDNKALAEKYVRDTIFKGQISKEDFNDAIGNSPYAYDVTPEHIQITTDIMVKYGIGKMAKPPIARDWVKTDLLEQAKKSLSGGH
;
A
#
# COMPACT_ATOMS: atom_id res chain seq x y z
N MET A 1 37.01 -89.01 30.15
CA MET A 1 36.88 -89.37 31.57
C MET A 1 36.67 -88.14 32.36
N PRO A 2 35.89 -88.14 33.41
CA PRO A 2 34.46 -87.85 33.54
C PRO A 2 34.36 -86.54 34.38
N ALA A 3 33.31 -85.96 34.71
CA ALA A 3 32.03 -86.26 35.27
C ALA A 3 31.21 -85.01 35.38
N LEU A 4 30.01 -85.06 35.05
CA LEU A 4 28.78 -84.89 35.85
C LEU A 4 28.83 -83.84 36.98
N SER A 5 27.95 -82.82 36.92
CA SER A 5 26.78 -82.67 37.86
C SER A 5 25.94 -81.42 37.53
N GLN A 6 24.68 -81.65 37.28
CA GLN A 6 23.55 -80.74 37.58
C GLN A 6 23.24 -80.85 39.10
N PRO A 7 22.28 -80.12 39.64
CA PRO A 7 21.36 -79.05 39.20
C PRO A 7 21.26 -77.86 40.25
N LEU A 8 20.46 -76.87 40.02
CA LEU A 8 19.40 -76.42 40.92
C LEU A 8 18.68 -75.17 40.41
N SER A 9 17.41 -75.33 40.33
CA SER A 9 16.38 -74.34 40.06
C SER A 9 16.38 -73.19 41.07
N LYS A 10 16.22 -71.98 40.60
CA LYS A 10 15.56 -70.93 41.39
C LYS A 10 14.70 -70.06 40.50
N SER A 11 13.43 -70.09 40.77
CA SER A 11 12.35 -69.26 40.30
C SER A 11 12.69 -67.80 40.52
N LEU A 12 12.61 -66.99 39.48
CA LEU A 12 12.65 -65.55 39.58
C LEU A 12 11.33 -64.97 39.07
N LEU A 13 10.63 -64.33 39.97
CA LEU A 13 9.44 -63.52 39.72
C LEU A 13 9.70 -62.49 38.64
N LEU A 14 8.91 -62.49 37.55
CA LEU A 14 8.81 -61.36 36.64
C LEU A 14 7.96 -60.27 37.29
N ALA A 15 8.58 -59.17 37.70
CA ALA A 15 7.91 -57.91 38.00
C ALA A 15 7.71 -57.14 36.68
N ALA A 16 6.48 -57.09 36.19
CA ALA A 16 6.09 -56.29 35.03
C ALA A 16 6.02 -54.80 35.48
N ILE A 17 7.03 -54.03 35.07
CA ILE A 17 7.01 -52.55 35.16
C ILE A 17 6.24 -52.07 33.95
N ALA A 18 4.97 -51.67 34.16
CA ALA A 18 4.19 -50.96 33.18
C ALA A 18 4.71 -49.51 33.07
N THR A 19 5.50 -49.25 32.06
CA THR A 19 5.93 -47.87 31.69
C THR A 19 4.74 -47.20 31.03
N VAL A 20 4.04 -46.33 31.79
CA VAL A 20 3.03 -45.42 31.22
C VAL A 20 3.81 -44.34 30.42
N VAL A 21 3.90 -44.53 29.12
CA VAL A 21 4.35 -43.44 28.21
C VAL A 21 3.23 -42.42 28.14
N GLY A 22 3.35 -41.36 28.94
CA GLY A 22 2.51 -40.17 28.81
C GLY A 22 2.76 -39.52 27.48
N ILE A 23 1.86 -39.73 26.51
CA ILE A 23 1.79 -38.92 25.31
C ILE A 23 1.40 -37.51 25.76
N ALA A 24 2.39 -36.66 26.02
CA ALA A 24 2.17 -35.24 26.10
C ALA A 24 1.64 -34.81 24.71
N ALA A 25 0.32 -34.60 24.64
CA ALA A 25 -0.25 -33.93 23.47
C ALA A 25 0.43 -32.54 23.40
N ALA A 26 1.42 -32.42 22.51
CA ALA A 26 1.95 -31.14 22.13
C ALA A 26 0.75 -30.35 21.58
N SER A 27 0.25 -29.41 22.37
CA SER A 27 -0.66 -28.39 21.85
C SER A 27 0.00 -27.83 20.61
N PRO A 28 -0.68 -27.78 19.45
CA PRO A 28 -0.12 -27.11 18.29
C PRO A 28 0.22 -25.70 18.80
N ALA A 29 1.50 -25.34 18.76
CA ALA A 29 1.90 -23.95 18.94
C ALA A 29 1.01 -23.16 17.99
N LEU A 30 0.14 -22.31 18.52
CA LEU A 30 -0.63 -21.37 17.73
C LEU A 30 0.39 -20.67 16.86
N ALA A 31 0.38 -20.98 15.56
CA ALA A 31 1.20 -20.26 14.61
C ALA A 31 0.92 -18.79 14.88
N ASP A 32 1.95 -18.03 15.25
CA ASP A 32 1.80 -16.61 15.58
C ASP A 32 0.88 -15.98 14.56
N ASP A 33 -0.21 -15.35 15.02
CA ASP A 33 -1.16 -14.63 14.17
C ASP A 33 -0.46 -13.38 13.55
N VAL A 34 0.66 -13.63 12.86
CA VAL A 34 1.49 -12.62 12.20
C VAL A 34 0.93 -12.36 10.81
N VAL A 35 0.77 -11.07 10.50
CA VAL A 35 0.43 -10.56 9.16
C VAL A 35 1.60 -9.74 8.64
N ARG A 36 2.16 -10.16 7.52
CA ARG A 36 3.25 -9.47 6.83
C ARG A 36 2.66 -8.41 5.91
N LEU A 37 2.87 -7.14 6.27
CA LEU A 37 2.26 -5.98 5.63
C LEU A 37 3.29 -5.17 4.85
N GLY A 38 3.11 -5.03 3.54
CA GLY A 38 3.84 -4.07 2.71
C GLY A 38 3.19 -2.68 2.77
N ASN A 39 3.99 -1.64 2.99
CA ASN A 39 3.52 -0.26 3.10
C ASN A 39 4.49 0.72 2.46
N LEU A 40 4.08 2.00 2.34
CA LEU A 40 4.90 3.08 1.79
C LEU A 40 5.01 4.23 2.80
N LYS A 41 6.06 5.05 2.67
CA LYS A 41 6.30 6.20 3.54
C LYS A 41 5.69 7.47 2.95
N PHE A 42 4.36 7.59 3.01
CA PHE A 42 3.60 8.79 2.64
C PHE A 42 2.62 9.18 3.75
N ALA A 43 2.22 10.45 3.82
CA ALA A 43 1.34 10.94 4.89
C ALA A 43 -0.01 10.19 4.92
N HIS A 44 -0.60 9.97 3.77
CA HIS A 44 -1.87 9.28 3.62
C HIS A 44 -1.80 7.74 3.80
N TYR A 45 -0.60 7.19 3.98
CA TYR A 45 -0.38 5.79 4.41
C TYR A 45 -0.29 5.65 5.93
N GLY A 46 -0.42 6.74 6.67
CA GLY A 46 -0.25 6.78 8.12
C GLY A 46 -1.17 5.85 8.89
N ALA A 47 -2.46 5.78 8.52
CA ALA A 47 -3.42 4.89 9.15
C ALA A 47 -3.06 3.40 8.95
N VAL A 48 -2.46 3.06 7.80
CA VAL A 48 -1.96 1.70 7.53
C VAL A 48 -0.79 1.36 8.45
N SER A 49 0.19 2.26 8.62
CA SER A 49 1.27 2.07 9.60
C SER A 49 0.75 1.96 11.04
N TYR A 50 -0.33 2.68 11.37
CA TYR A 50 -0.89 2.68 12.71
C TYR A 50 -1.55 1.35 13.11
N ILE A 51 -1.88 0.48 12.14
CA ILE A 51 -2.42 -0.86 12.42
C ILE A 51 -1.52 -1.62 13.41
N LYS A 52 -0.20 -1.51 13.30
CA LYS A 52 0.74 -2.21 14.19
C LYS A 52 0.60 -1.79 15.67
N GLU A 53 0.23 -0.53 15.94
CA GLU A 53 0.07 -0.02 17.30
C GLU A 53 -1.17 -0.60 17.98
N ILE A 54 -2.23 -0.89 17.21
CA ILE A 54 -3.47 -1.43 17.74
C ILE A 54 -3.61 -2.94 17.52
N ALA A 55 -2.75 -3.55 16.73
CA ALA A 55 -2.75 -4.97 16.37
C ALA A 55 -2.88 -5.92 17.58
N PRO A 56 -2.20 -5.69 18.74
CA PRO A 56 -2.35 -6.53 19.92
C PRO A 56 -3.79 -6.59 20.45
N LYS A 57 -4.56 -5.48 20.32
CA LYS A 57 -5.97 -5.44 20.72
C LYS A 57 -6.86 -6.27 19.80
N CYS A 58 -6.43 -6.47 18.55
CA CYS A 58 -7.11 -7.31 17.57
C CYS A 58 -6.69 -8.80 17.68
N GLY A 59 -5.76 -9.13 18.58
CA GLY A 59 -5.21 -10.48 18.72
C GLY A 59 -4.37 -10.91 17.53
N ILE A 60 -3.59 -9.97 16.93
CA ILE A 60 -2.68 -10.21 15.82
C ILE A 60 -1.37 -9.47 16.04
N LYS A 61 -0.33 -9.84 15.27
CA LYS A 61 0.93 -9.14 15.18
C LYS A 61 1.12 -8.66 13.75
N ILE A 62 1.59 -7.43 13.57
CA ILE A 62 1.94 -6.88 12.26
C ILE A 62 3.45 -6.83 12.11
N GLU A 63 3.93 -7.40 11.00
CA GLU A 63 5.29 -7.23 10.52
C GLU A 63 5.24 -6.30 9.30
N GLU A 64 5.55 -5.01 9.52
CA GLU A 64 5.47 -3.98 8.50
C GLU A 64 6.81 -3.85 7.75
N HIS A 65 6.74 -3.95 6.41
CA HIS A 65 7.85 -3.70 5.49
C HIS A 65 7.55 -2.46 4.66
N VAL A 66 8.45 -1.47 4.70
CA VAL A 66 8.26 -0.21 3.98
C VAL A 66 9.05 -0.21 2.67
N PHE A 67 8.34 0.04 1.57
CA PHE A 67 8.88 0.04 0.22
C PHE A 67 8.92 1.45 -0.37
N PRO A 68 9.79 1.73 -1.35
CA PRO A 68 9.87 3.04 -2.00
C PRO A 68 8.71 3.33 -2.97
N LYS A 69 8.06 2.31 -3.54
CA LYS A 69 6.93 2.43 -4.48
C LYS A 69 6.02 1.21 -4.46
N GLY A 70 4.78 1.38 -4.93
CA GLY A 70 3.75 0.34 -4.88
C GLY A 70 4.06 -0.90 -5.73
N LEU A 71 4.78 -0.77 -6.84
CA LEU A 71 5.19 -1.92 -7.67
C LEU A 71 6.13 -2.85 -6.92
N ASP A 72 6.98 -2.34 -6.02
CA ASP A 72 7.88 -3.17 -5.22
C ASP A 72 7.09 -3.99 -4.19
N VAL A 73 6.00 -3.43 -3.64
CA VAL A 73 5.05 -4.18 -2.80
C VAL A 73 4.44 -5.34 -3.58
N MET A 74 4.03 -5.12 -4.84
CA MET A 74 3.48 -6.19 -5.68
C MET A 74 4.50 -7.28 -6.00
N GLN A 75 5.77 -6.93 -6.21
CA GLN A 75 6.84 -7.91 -6.40
C GLN A 75 7.08 -8.75 -5.15
N ALA A 76 7.11 -8.15 -3.96
CA ALA A 76 7.23 -8.86 -2.70
C ALA A 76 6.03 -9.80 -2.43
N ILE A 77 4.82 -9.41 -2.84
CA ILE A 77 3.64 -10.29 -2.81
C ILE A 77 3.82 -11.49 -3.75
N ILE A 78 4.29 -11.28 -4.98
CA ILE A 78 4.56 -12.36 -5.95
C ILE A 78 5.63 -13.31 -5.42
N ALA A 79 6.66 -12.78 -4.73
CA ALA A 79 7.70 -13.57 -4.09
C ALA A 79 7.22 -14.35 -2.84
N GLY A 80 5.97 -14.11 -2.37
CA GLY A 80 5.41 -14.76 -1.19
C GLY A 80 5.91 -14.17 0.14
N GLU A 81 6.52 -12.99 0.11
CA GLU A 81 7.07 -12.31 1.28
C GLU A 81 6.02 -11.57 2.09
N LEU A 82 4.88 -11.21 1.49
CA LEU A 82 3.80 -10.44 2.10
C LEU A 82 2.47 -11.19 2.03
N ASP A 83 1.62 -10.94 3.03
CA ASP A 83 0.22 -11.41 3.08
C ASP A 83 -0.74 -10.30 2.61
N VAL A 84 -0.40 -9.06 2.93
CA VAL A 84 -1.20 -7.86 2.69
C VAL A 84 -0.30 -6.74 2.17
N GLY A 85 -0.83 -5.86 1.33
CA GLY A 85 -0.07 -4.72 0.81
C GLY A 85 -0.94 -3.47 0.68
N ALA A 86 -0.36 -2.32 1.00
CA ALA A 86 -0.92 -1.01 0.73
C ALA A 86 -0.22 -0.40 -0.49
N ALA A 87 -0.99 -0.07 -1.51
CA ALA A 87 -0.48 0.54 -2.74
C ALA A 87 -1.55 1.41 -3.40
N SER A 88 -1.15 2.24 -4.34
CA SER A 88 -2.11 2.90 -5.21
C SER A 88 -2.74 1.93 -6.21
N SER A 89 -3.93 2.28 -6.73
CA SER A 89 -4.73 1.39 -7.58
C SER A 89 -3.98 0.90 -8.81
N GLU A 90 -3.17 1.74 -9.46
CA GLU A 90 -2.41 1.34 -10.64
C GLU A 90 -1.35 0.27 -10.35
N ALA A 91 -0.72 0.33 -9.16
CA ALA A 91 0.23 -0.70 -8.75
C ALA A 91 -0.46 -2.05 -8.53
N ALA A 92 -1.63 -2.05 -7.87
CA ALA A 92 -2.45 -3.23 -7.70
C ALA A 92 -2.93 -3.81 -9.05
N ILE A 93 -3.38 -2.94 -9.98
CA ILE A 93 -3.78 -3.32 -11.34
C ILE A 93 -2.61 -3.94 -12.10
N SER A 94 -1.45 -3.28 -12.10
CA SER A 94 -0.23 -3.78 -12.76
C SER A 94 0.25 -5.09 -12.14
N GLY A 95 0.21 -5.21 -10.81
CA GLY A 95 0.52 -6.44 -10.09
C GLY A 95 -0.43 -7.58 -10.49
N ARG A 96 -1.75 -7.34 -10.50
CA ARG A 96 -2.75 -8.33 -10.92
C ARG A 96 -2.55 -8.75 -12.38
N ALA A 97 -2.32 -7.80 -13.29
CA ALA A 97 -2.03 -8.06 -14.69
C ALA A 97 -0.73 -8.87 -14.88
N GLY A 98 0.26 -8.64 -14.02
CA GLY A 98 1.54 -9.36 -13.97
C GLY A 98 1.48 -10.73 -13.28
N GLY A 99 0.28 -11.16 -12.83
CA GLY A 99 0.07 -12.48 -12.23
C GLY A 99 0.10 -12.50 -10.69
N ALA A 100 0.17 -11.36 -10.00
CA ALA A 100 0.05 -11.33 -8.54
C ALA A 100 -1.31 -11.91 -8.12
N PRO A 101 -1.35 -12.95 -7.26
CA PRO A 101 -2.60 -13.57 -6.81
C PRO A 101 -3.21 -12.75 -5.68
N ILE A 102 -3.78 -11.59 -6.00
CA ILE A 102 -4.29 -10.61 -5.03
C ILE A 102 -5.76 -10.26 -5.28
N TYR A 103 -6.44 -9.86 -4.20
CA TYR A 103 -7.71 -9.14 -4.22
C TYR A 103 -7.51 -7.73 -3.67
N VAL A 104 -8.18 -6.73 -4.26
CA VAL A 104 -8.41 -5.43 -3.61
C VAL A 104 -9.54 -5.63 -2.61
N VAL A 105 -9.28 -5.35 -1.33
CA VAL A 105 -10.23 -5.62 -0.23
C VAL A 105 -10.76 -4.35 0.43
N ALA A 106 -10.07 -3.22 0.28
CA ALA A 106 -10.50 -1.91 0.77
C ALA A 106 -9.77 -0.78 0.03
N GLY A 107 -10.28 0.45 0.13
CA GLY A 107 -9.49 1.65 0.01
C GLY A 107 -8.85 2.00 1.36
N PHE A 108 -7.91 2.97 1.39
CA PHE A 108 -7.41 3.54 2.64
C PHE A 108 -7.18 5.05 2.57
N ALA A 109 -7.14 5.62 1.38
CA ALA A 109 -7.09 7.06 1.12
C ALA A 109 -7.52 7.35 -0.33
N LYS A 110 -7.81 8.62 -0.61
CA LYS A 110 -8.07 9.14 -1.96
C LYS A 110 -7.09 10.26 -2.28
N GLY A 111 -6.98 10.64 -3.55
CA GLY A 111 -6.14 11.76 -3.97
C GLY A 111 -4.64 11.56 -3.77
N GLY A 112 -3.96 12.56 -3.26
CA GLY A 112 -2.53 12.52 -2.92
C GLY A 112 -1.60 12.73 -4.11
N ALA A 113 -2.04 13.46 -5.14
CA ALA A 113 -1.23 13.89 -6.27
C ALA A 113 -1.38 15.39 -6.50
N ARG A 114 -0.29 16.06 -6.87
CA ARG A 114 -0.28 17.46 -7.31
C ARG A 114 0.73 17.66 -8.45
N LEU A 115 0.34 18.48 -9.42
CA LEU A 115 1.27 19.09 -10.34
C LEU A 115 1.79 20.38 -9.68
N VAL A 116 3.09 20.40 -9.40
CA VAL A 116 3.79 21.50 -8.76
C VAL A 116 4.87 22.03 -9.71
N ALA A 117 4.88 23.31 -9.99
CA ALA A 117 5.87 23.95 -10.83
C ALA A 117 6.83 24.83 -10.03
N ARG A 118 8.02 25.08 -10.55
CA ARG A 118 8.89 26.12 -10.01
C ARG A 118 8.22 27.50 -10.17
N PRO A 119 8.34 28.41 -9.21
CA PRO A 119 7.74 29.75 -9.31
C PRO A 119 8.21 30.54 -10.56
N ASP A 120 9.45 30.33 -10.99
CA ASP A 120 10.08 31.01 -12.15
C ASP A 120 9.93 30.24 -13.47
N ALA A 121 9.23 29.10 -13.49
CA ALA A 121 9.06 28.30 -14.72
C ALA A 121 7.98 28.84 -15.68
N GLY A 122 7.15 29.78 -15.24
CA GLY A 122 6.06 30.35 -16.03
C GLY A 122 4.89 29.38 -16.29
N VAL A 123 4.75 28.32 -15.45
CA VAL A 123 3.69 27.33 -15.59
C VAL A 123 2.54 27.69 -14.64
N LYS A 124 1.39 28.04 -15.19
CA LYS A 124 0.16 28.38 -14.43
C LYS A 124 -1.00 27.44 -14.73
N SER A 125 -0.87 26.65 -15.80
CA SER A 125 -1.86 25.66 -16.24
C SER A 125 -1.16 24.46 -16.89
N VAL A 126 -1.91 23.39 -17.15
CA VAL A 126 -1.38 22.22 -17.89
C VAL A 126 -0.88 22.59 -19.29
N LYS A 127 -1.52 23.54 -19.96
CA LYS A 127 -1.11 24.01 -21.30
C LYS A 127 0.28 24.64 -21.33
N ASP A 128 0.69 25.27 -20.23
CA ASP A 128 2.01 25.92 -20.10
C ASP A 128 3.15 24.91 -19.95
N LEU A 129 2.84 23.60 -19.83
CA LEU A 129 3.83 22.53 -19.82
C LEU A 129 4.46 22.29 -21.19
N LYS A 130 3.92 22.91 -22.26
CA LYS A 130 4.53 22.78 -23.59
C LYS A 130 5.96 23.29 -23.58
N GLY A 131 6.89 22.45 -24.04
CA GLY A 131 8.34 22.71 -24.03
C GLY A 131 9.02 22.51 -22.68
N LYS A 132 8.31 22.03 -21.67
CA LYS A 132 8.82 21.88 -20.31
C LYS A 132 9.29 20.45 -20.00
N LYS A 133 10.20 20.36 -18.99
CA LYS A 133 10.64 19.10 -18.38
C LYS A 133 9.84 18.85 -17.12
N VAL A 134 9.07 17.77 -17.11
CA VAL A 134 8.23 17.40 -15.98
C VAL A 134 8.73 16.11 -15.33
N GLY A 135 9.08 16.20 -14.06
CA GLY A 135 9.49 15.05 -13.25
C GLY A 135 8.30 14.22 -12.81
N VAL A 136 8.38 12.90 -12.97
CA VAL A 136 7.35 11.95 -12.56
C VAL A 136 7.96 10.59 -12.23
N THR A 137 7.33 9.81 -11.37
CA THR A 137 7.77 8.44 -11.08
C THR A 137 7.15 7.48 -12.08
N ARG A 138 8.00 6.71 -12.79
CA ARG A 138 7.58 5.76 -13.84
C ARG A 138 6.67 4.67 -13.28
N GLY A 139 5.56 4.41 -13.98
CA GLY A 139 4.59 3.35 -13.65
C GLY A 139 3.74 3.64 -12.43
N GLY A 140 3.81 4.86 -11.86
CA GLY A 140 2.98 5.27 -10.72
C GLY A 140 1.69 5.95 -11.13
N ILE A 141 0.73 6.05 -10.19
CA ILE A 141 -0.55 6.75 -10.43
C ILE A 141 -0.35 8.20 -10.90
N HIS A 142 0.73 8.82 -10.47
CA HIS A 142 1.09 10.18 -10.87
C HIS A 142 1.37 10.30 -12.37
N GLU A 143 2.01 9.28 -12.97
CA GLU A 143 2.20 9.22 -14.42
C GLU A 143 0.86 9.04 -15.13
N VAL A 144 -0.03 8.18 -14.62
CA VAL A 144 -1.36 7.94 -15.19
C VAL A 144 -2.19 9.23 -15.21
N LEU A 145 -2.21 9.94 -14.07
CA LEU A 145 -2.94 11.21 -13.94
C LEU A 145 -2.35 12.29 -14.85
N LEU A 146 -1.02 12.44 -14.87
CA LEU A 146 -0.37 13.41 -15.72
C LEU A 146 -0.61 13.14 -17.21
N ALA A 147 -0.56 11.88 -17.63
CA ALA A 147 -0.87 11.48 -18.99
C ALA A 147 -2.32 11.82 -19.37
N ALA A 148 -3.27 11.60 -18.47
CA ALA A 148 -4.67 11.95 -18.67
C ALA A 148 -4.87 13.46 -18.79
N GLU A 149 -4.26 14.25 -17.90
CA GLU A 149 -4.30 15.73 -17.96
C GLU A 149 -3.69 16.28 -19.27
N LEU A 150 -2.52 15.78 -19.66
CA LEU A 150 -1.89 16.20 -20.91
C LEU A 150 -2.77 15.88 -22.12
N ALA A 151 -3.36 14.69 -22.17
CA ALA A 151 -4.23 14.29 -23.27
C ALA A 151 -5.48 15.16 -23.37
N GLN A 152 -6.12 15.52 -22.24
CA GLN A 152 -7.25 16.45 -22.23
C GLN A 152 -6.89 17.84 -22.73
N ASN A 153 -5.64 18.25 -22.53
CA ASN A 153 -5.13 19.55 -22.99
C ASN A 153 -4.47 19.49 -24.40
N GLY A 154 -4.56 18.33 -25.09
CA GLY A 154 -4.02 18.15 -26.44
C GLY A 154 -2.49 18.13 -26.50
N LEU A 155 -1.82 17.82 -25.39
CA LEU A 155 -0.36 17.76 -25.30
C LEU A 155 0.14 16.33 -25.40
N SER A 156 1.14 16.13 -26.23
CA SER A 156 1.91 14.88 -26.32
C SER A 156 3.09 14.88 -25.36
N TYR A 157 3.54 13.68 -24.94
CA TYR A 157 4.69 13.55 -24.05
C TYR A 157 5.58 12.36 -24.42
N ALA A 158 6.84 12.40 -24.03
CA ALA A 158 7.79 11.31 -24.10
C ALA A 158 8.94 11.53 -23.09
N ASP A 159 9.71 10.49 -22.83
CA ASP A 159 10.96 10.58 -22.05
C ASP A 159 12.16 11.06 -22.89
N THR A 160 11.96 11.20 -24.20
CA THR A 160 12.92 11.76 -25.13
C THR A 160 12.44 13.10 -25.68
N PRO A 161 13.35 13.99 -26.14
CA PRO A 161 12.96 15.22 -26.79
C PRO A 161 12.11 14.99 -28.04
N GLY A 162 11.29 15.98 -28.44
CA GLY A 162 10.50 15.96 -29.68
C GLY A 162 9.00 15.82 -29.51
N LYS A 163 8.51 15.70 -28.27
CA LYS A 163 7.10 15.85 -27.91
C LYS A 163 6.85 17.17 -27.20
N ASP A 164 5.56 17.50 -26.97
CA ASP A 164 5.20 18.77 -26.32
C ASP A 164 5.75 18.86 -24.90
N VAL A 165 5.78 17.74 -24.16
CA VAL A 165 6.26 17.67 -22.77
C VAL A 165 7.31 16.58 -22.65
N GLN A 166 8.45 16.89 -22.04
CA GLN A 166 9.47 15.90 -21.76
C GLN A 166 9.29 15.34 -20.34
N PHE A 167 9.04 14.03 -20.22
CA PHE A 167 9.02 13.34 -18.92
C PHE A 167 10.44 12.99 -18.48
N ILE A 168 10.77 13.35 -17.24
CA ILE A 168 12.00 12.96 -16.57
C ILE A 168 11.62 12.02 -15.44
N TYR A 169 11.99 10.75 -15.58
CA TYR A 169 11.63 9.74 -14.60
C TYR A 169 12.62 9.71 -13.43
N LEU A 170 12.11 9.99 -12.25
CA LEU A 170 12.85 9.99 -10.98
C LEU A 170 12.05 9.25 -9.89
N ALA A 171 12.72 8.85 -8.83
CA ALA A 171 12.05 8.38 -7.61
C ALA A 171 11.33 9.56 -6.91
N PHE A 172 10.24 9.28 -6.19
CA PHE A 172 9.51 10.32 -5.44
C PHE A 172 10.41 11.15 -4.52
N ALA A 173 11.39 10.50 -3.90
CA ALA A 173 12.32 11.16 -2.99
C ALA A 173 13.20 12.23 -3.67
N ASP A 174 13.47 12.09 -4.97
CA ASP A 174 14.39 12.92 -5.72
C ASP A 174 13.71 14.09 -6.43
N LEU A 175 12.39 14.01 -6.66
CA LEU A 175 11.64 15.00 -7.43
C LEU A 175 11.75 16.42 -6.86
N ASN A 176 11.60 16.59 -5.55
CA ASN A 176 11.70 17.89 -4.89
C ASN A 176 13.10 18.50 -5.05
N GLN A 177 14.13 17.69 -4.90
CA GLN A 177 15.52 18.16 -5.04
C GLN A 177 15.83 18.55 -6.49
N ALA A 178 15.30 17.78 -7.47
CA ALA A 178 15.46 18.10 -8.90
C ALA A 178 14.70 19.39 -9.28
N LEU A 179 13.51 19.63 -8.70
CA LEU A 179 12.77 20.87 -8.89
C LEU A 179 13.52 22.08 -8.29
N LEU A 180 13.97 21.96 -7.04
CA LEU A 180 14.74 22.99 -6.34
C LEU A 180 16.05 23.31 -7.07
N GLY A 181 16.75 22.30 -7.56
CA GLY A 181 17.98 22.42 -8.33
C GLY A 181 17.81 22.92 -9.77
N LYS A 182 16.58 23.28 -10.18
CA LYS A 182 16.23 23.78 -11.51
C LYS A 182 16.50 22.80 -12.67
N ASN A 183 16.60 21.51 -12.38
CA ASN A 183 16.73 20.45 -13.38
C ASN A 183 15.37 20.12 -14.04
N LEU A 184 14.27 20.50 -13.38
CA LEU A 184 12.87 20.31 -13.78
C LEU A 184 12.12 21.64 -13.75
N ASP A 185 11.15 21.79 -14.61
CA ASP A 185 10.23 22.95 -14.60
C ASP A 185 9.02 22.70 -13.71
N ALA A 186 8.55 21.46 -13.67
CA ALA A 186 7.46 20.99 -12.84
C ALA A 186 7.66 19.53 -12.40
N ILE A 187 6.90 19.11 -11.41
CA ILE A 187 6.87 17.73 -10.93
C ILE A 187 5.43 17.30 -10.70
N MET A 188 5.12 16.03 -10.99
CA MET A 188 3.91 15.38 -10.53
C MET A 188 4.26 14.59 -9.26
N GLN A 189 3.92 15.14 -8.09
CA GLN A 189 4.45 14.70 -6.81
C GLN A 189 3.34 14.18 -5.88
N SER A 190 3.76 13.33 -4.95
CA SER A 190 2.91 12.75 -3.89
C SER A 190 2.94 13.59 -2.61
N GLU A 191 2.05 13.26 -1.66
CA GLU A 191 2.01 13.87 -0.33
C GLU A 191 2.85 13.08 0.71
N PRO A 192 3.59 13.76 1.57
CA PRO A 192 3.60 15.21 1.86
C PRO A 192 4.64 16.01 1.05
N GLN A 193 5.34 15.42 0.10
CA GLN A 193 6.43 16.08 -0.62
C GLN A 193 5.95 17.27 -1.47
N SER A 194 4.74 17.18 -2.08
CA SER A 194 4.16 18.32 -2.80
C SER A 194 3.84 19.47 -1.84
N SER A 195 3.26 19.18 -0.70
CA SER A 195 3.01 20.18 0.35
C SER A 195 4.30 20.84 0.83
N GLN A 196 5.38 20.06 1.02
CA GLN A 196 6.69 20.61 1.39
C GLN A 196 7.27 21.56 0.34
N ALA A 197 7.12 21.23 -0.96
CA ALA A 197 7.60 22.09 -2.03
C ALA A 197 6.89 23.45 -2.02
N ILE A 198 5.58 23.44 -1.78
CA ILE A 198 4.73 24.63 -1.72
C ILE A 198 5.02 25.45 -0.46
N ASN A 199 4.97 24.84 0.71
CA ASN A 199 5.13 25.51 2.00
C ASN A 199 6.55 26.09 2.19
N LYS A 200 7.56 25.46 1.57
CA LYS A 200 8.94 25.98 1.55
C LYS A 200 9.21 27.01 0.44
N GLY A 201 8.21 27.30 -0.40
CA GLY A 201 8.26 28.36 -1.42
C GLY A 201 9.09 28.07 -2.66
N PHE A 202 9.58 26.82 -2.86
CA PHE A 202 10.28 26.46 -4.09
C PHE A 202 9.37 25.81 -5.14
N GLY A 203 8.09 25.59 -4.82
CA GLY A 203 7.06 25.09 -5.70
C GLY A 203 5.78 25.88 -5.57
N VAL A 204 5.00 25.93 -6.64
CA VAL A 204 3.62 26.46 -6.67
C VAL A 204 2.70 25.38 -7.20
N GLU A 205 1.52 25.20 -6.58
CA GLU A 205 0.50 24.30 -7.09
C GLU A 205 -0.02 24.82 -8.43
N VAL A 206 0.00 23.96 -9.44
CA VAL A 206 -0.62 24.24 -10.74
C VAL A 206 -2.03 23.67 -10.76
N ILE A 207 -2.16 22.38 -10.46
CA ILE A 207 -3.44 21.67 -10.32
C ILE A 207 -3.34 20.49 -9.35
N LYS A 208 -4.49 20.09 -8.83
CA LYS A 208 -4.76 18.73 -8.39
C LYS A 208 -5.37 17.98 -9.59
N PRO A 209 -4.73 16.92 -10.09
CA PRO A 209 -5.07 16.30 -11.38
C PRO A 209 -6.29 15.38 -11.29
N TYR A 210 -7.41 15.91 -10.80
CA TYR A 210 -8.62 15.13 -10.53
C TYR A 210 -9.78 15.46 -11.47
N ASP A 211 -9.58 16.40 -12.39
CA ASP A 211 -10.54 16.73 -13.44
C ASP A 211 -10.35 15.84 -14.70
N THR A 212 -10.26 14.55 -14.44
CA THR A 212 -10.14 13.49 -15.46
C THR A 212 -11.13 12.39 -15.14
N PRO A 213 -11.41 11.43 -16.05
CA PRO A 213 -12.30 10.30 -15.74
C PRO A 213 -11.88 9.45 -14.52
N ILE A 214 -10.60 9.50 -14.12
CA ILE A 214 -10.12 8.81 -12.91
C ILE A 214 -10.65 9.50 -11.65
N GLY A 215 -10.81 10.82 -11.67
CA GLY A 215 -11.12 11.60 -10.48
C GLY A 215 -10.00 11.53 -9.44
N GLU A 216 -10.36 11.56 -8.17
CA GLU A 216 -9.41 11.32 -7.08
C GLU A 216 -8.97 9.85 -7.07
N PRO A 217 -7.68 9.54 -7.30
CA PRO A 217 -7.22 8.16 -7.34
C PRO A 217 -7.38 7.48 -5.97
N VAL A 218 -7.81 6.23 -5.98
CA VAL A 218 -7.95 5.43 -4.76
C VAL A 218 -6.61 4.77 -4.40
N ARG A 219 -6.28 4.80 -3.12
CA ARG A 219 -5.20 3.99 -2.52
C ARG A 219 -5.81 2.71 -2.00
N THR A 220 -5.26 1.56 -2.38
CA THR A 220 -5.88 0.25 -2.16
C THR A 220 -5.14 -0.59 -1.14
N MET A 221 -5.89 -1.25 -0.29
CA MET A 221 -5.43 -2.39 0.50
C MET A 221 -5.66 -3.66 -0.31
N VAL A 222 -4.61 -4.42 -0.55
CA VAL A 222 -4.69 -5.71 -1.21
C VAL A 222 -4.34 -6.84 -0.26
N MET A 223 -4.96 -8.00 -0.45
CA MET A 223 -4.62 -9.25 0.22
C MET A 223 -4.25 -10.30 -0.81
N THR A 224 -3.29 -11.19 -0.49
CA THR A 224 -3.07 -12.36 -1.31
C THR A 224 -4.33 -13.25 -1.30
N GLU A 225 -4.62 -13.91 -2.42
CA GLU A 225 -5.74 -14.84 -2.52
C GLU A 225 -5.64 -15.95 -1.46
N LYS A 226 -4.41 -16.43 -1.21
CA LYS A 226 -4.12 -17.43 -0.17
C LYS A 226 -4.50 -16.92 1.22
N PHE A 227 -4.03 -15.73 1.59
CA PHE A 227 -4.36 -15.15 2.89
C PHE A 227 -5.86 -14.92 3.05
N TYR A 228 -6.51 -14.37 2.04
CA TYR A 228 -7.95 -14.12 2.02
C TYR A 228 -8.80 -15.39 2.14
N LYS A 229 -8.41 -16.49 1.45
CA LYS A 229 -9.18 -17.75 1.40
C LYS A 229 -8.81 -18.71 2.52
N GLU A 230 -7.51 -18.98 2.72
CA GLU A 230 -7.03 -20.05 3.58
C GLU A 230 -6.78 -19.59 5.02
N ARG A 231 -6.51 -18.29 5.24
CA ARG A 231 -6.35 -17.70 6.58
C ARG A 231 -7.48 -16.73 6.91
N ARG A 232 -8.70 -17.07 6.49
CA ARG A 232 -9.90 -16.21 6.62
C ARG A 232 -10.10 -15.60 8.01
N PRO A 233 -10.02 -16.36 9.14
CA PRO A 233 -10.18 -15.77 10.47
C PRO A 233 -9.15 -14.68 10.77
N LEU A 234 -7.91 -14.84 10.30
CA LEU A 234 -6.86 -13.86 10.47
C LEU A 234 -7.07 -12.63 9.57
N ALA A 235 -7.54 -12.85 8.34
CA ALA A 235 -7.91 -11.78 7.42
C ALA A 235 -9.06 -10.92 7.98
N GLU A 236 -10.04 -11.52 8.67
CA GLU A 236 -11.12 -10.82 9.35
C GLU A 236 -10.61 -9.99 10.55
N LYS A 237 -9.72 -10.56 11.39
CA LYS A 237 -9.07 -9.82 12.48
C LYS A 237 -8.28 -8.63 11.91
N PHE A 238 -7.48 -8.85 10.86
CA PHE A 238 -6.71 -7.79 10.21
C PHE A 238 -7.63 -6.68 9.68
N MET A 239 -8.73 -7.03 8.98
CA MET A 239 -9.65 -6.03 8.43
C MET A 239 -10.34 -5.21 9.50
N ARG A 240 -10.74 -5.82 10.62
CA ARG A 240 -11.26 -5.08 11.77
C ARG A 240 -10.25 -4.08 12.31
N CYS A 241 -9.00 -4.52 12.48
CA CYS A 241 -7.90 -3.68 12.94
C CYS A 241 -7.64 -2.51 11.97
N PHE A 242 -7.65 -2.77 10.68
CA PHE A 242 -7.51 -1.76 9.63
C PHE A 242 -8.63 -0.71 9.68
N VAL A 243 -9.89 -1.15 9.82
CA VAL A 243 -11.03 -0.22 9.91
C VAL A 243 -10.94 0.62 11.18
N GLU A 244 -10.58 0.02 12.33
CA GLU A 244 -10.40 0.74 13.59
C GLU A 244 -9.25 1.77 13.49
N ALA A 245 -8.09 1.39 12.93
CA ALA A 245 -6.97 2.29 12.72
C ALA A 245 -7.34 3.48 11.83
N THR A 246 -8.02 3.22 10.72
CA THR A 246 -8.43 4.26 9.79
C THR A 246 -9.47 5.18 10.39
N ARG A 247 -10.48 4.63 11.13
CA ARG A 247 -11.46 5.43 11.88
C ARG A 247 -10.78 6.32 12.90
N THR A 248 -9.83 5.77 13.66
CA THR A 248 -9.05 6.56 14.65
C THR A 248 -8.37 7.75 14.00
N PHE A 249 -7.83 7.61 12.80
CA PHE A 249 -7.17 8.69 12.07
C PHE A 249 -8.15 9.73 11.50
N ILE A 250 -9.35 9.28 11.08
CA ILE A 250 -10.42 10.17 10.62
C ILE A 250 -10.96 11.00 11.80
N ASP A 251 -11.24 10.36 12.93
CA ASP A 251 -11.92 10.97 14.07
C ASP A 251 -10.97 11.77 14.97
N ASN A 252 -9.68 11.39 15.01
CA ASN A 252 -8.67 12.05 15.84
C ASN A 252 -7.49 12.58 15.01
N LYS A 253 -7.71 13.72 14.37
CA LYS A 253 -6.69 14.38 13.55
C LYS A 253 -5.41 14.73 14.32
N ALA A 254 -5.50 15.04 15.61
CA ALA A 254 -4.34 15.37 16.43
C ALA A 254 -3.45 14.15 16.66
N LEU A 255 -4.04 12.97 16.88
CA LEU A 255 -3.31 11.71 16.97
C LEU A 255 -2.67 11.37 15.62
N ALA A 256 -3.43 11.48 14.51
CA ALA A 256 -2.94 11.20 13.17
C ALA A 256 -1.75 12.10 12.82
N GLU A 257 -1.85 13.42 13.09
CA GLU A 257 -0.77 14.39 12.90
C GLU A 257 0.47 13.98 13.69
N LYS A 258 0.31 13.79 15.00
CA LYS A 258 1.42 13.42 15.87
C LYS A 258 2.10 12.13 15.42
N TYR A 259 1.33 11.08 15.15
CA TYR A 259 1.88 9.79 14.74
C TYR A 259 2.62 9.88 13.40
N VAL A 260 2.03 10.51 12.41
CA VAL A 260 2.67 10.65 11.08
C VAL A 260 3.95 11.48 11.19
N ARG A 261 3.90 12.63 11.85
CA ARG A 261 5.06 13.52 11.96
C ARG A 261 6.19 12.92 12.80
N ASP A 262 5.86 12.43 13.98
CA ASP A 262 6.88 12.03 14.96
C ASP A 262 7.36 10.59 14.72
N THR A 263 6.46 9.67 14.38
CA THR A 263 6.80 8.25 14.23
C THR A 263 7.23 7.92 12.80
N ILE A 264 6.44 8.31 11.79
CA ILE A 264 6.73 7.94 10.39
C ILE A 264 7.80 8.84 9.81
N PHE A 265 7.64 10.16 9.95
CA PHE A 265 8.57 11.13 9.35
C PHE A 265 9.67 11.61 10.30
N LYS A 266 9.65 11.21 11.58
CA LYS A 266 10.68 11.55 12.58
C LYS A 266 10.99 13.06 12.63
N GLY A 267 9.95 13.89 12.61
CA GLY A 267 10.05 15.35 12.65
C GLY A 267 10.44 16.02 11.30
N GLN A 268 10.56 15.25 10.20
CA GLN A 268 10.99 15.80 8.90
C GLN A 268 9.92 16.60 8.17
N ILE A 269 8.67 16.55 8.63
CA ILE A 269 7.54 17.34 8.10
C ILE A 269 6.96 18.23 9.18
N SER A 270 6.51 19.42 8.79
CA SER A 270 5.83 20.35 9.67
C SER A 270 4.37 19.94 9.91
N LYS A 271 3.71 20.59 10.86
CA LYS A 271 2.26 20.46 11.05
C LYS A 271 1.48 20.96 9.84
N GLU A 272 1.97 22.01 9.21
CA GLU A 272 1.39 22.61 8.01
C GLU A 272 1.50 21.65 6.82
N ASP A 273 2.67 21.03 6.61
CA ASP A 273 2.86 19.99 5.59
C ASP A 273 1.89 18.83 5.77
N PHE A 274 1.69 18.37 7.02
CA PHE A 274 0.74 17.29 7.31
C PHE A 274 -0.71 17.71 7.02
N ASN A 275 -1.12 18.88 7.49
CA ASN A 275 -2.50 19.34 7.33
C ASN A 275 -2.85 19.54 5.84
N ASP A 276 -1.95 20.14 5.08
CA ASP A 276 -2.12 20.33 3.65
C ASP A 276 -2.12 18.99 2.90
N ALA A 277 -1.21 18.10 3.26
CA ALA A 277 -1.14 16.75 2.68
C ALA A 277 -2.43 15.95 2.89
N ILE A 278 -2.99 15.95 4.11
CA ILE A 278 -4.23 15.22 4.40
C ILE A 278 -5.45 15.95 3.85
N GLY A 279 -5.40 17.28 3.68
CA GLY A 279 -6.41 18.03 2.94
C GLY A 279 -6.50 17.60 1.46
N ASN A 280 -5.37 17.24 0.85
CA ASN A 280 -5.30 16.70 -0.53
C ASN A 280 -5.45 15.18 -0.61
N SER A 281 -5.23 14.47 0.49
CA SER A 281 -5.30 13.00 0.51
C SER A 281 -5.96 12.48 1.79
N PRO A 282 -7.29 12.64 1.91
CA PRO A 282 -8.01 12.21 3.09
C PRO A 282 -8.01 10.69 3.25
N TYR A 283 -8.00 10.24 4.51
CA TYR A 283 -8.22 8.83 4.85
C TYR A 283 -9.64 8.42 4.49
N ALA A 284 -9.80 7.21 3.93
CA ALA A 284 -11.06 6.66 3.47
C ALA A 284 -10.99 5.13 3.46
N TYR A 285 -12.16 4.47 3.34
CA TYR A 285 -12.20 3.01 3.17
C TYR A 285 -12.66 2.60 1.77
N ASP A 286 -13.39 3.51 1.09
CA ASP A 286 -14.19 3.15 -0.05
C ASP A 286 -13.35 2.82 -1.27
N VAL A 287 -13.71 1.73 -1.90
CA VAL A 287 -13.23 1.31 -3.21
C VAL A 287 -14.36 0.59 -3.92
N THR A 288 -14.53 0.84 -5.20
CA THR A 288 -15.51 0.14 -6.02
C THR A 288 -14.86 -0.53 -7.23
N PRO A 289 -15.44 -1.62 -7.74
CA PRO A 289 -14.98 -2.23 -8.99
C PRO A 289 -14.95 -1.23 -10.15
N GLU A 290 -15.92 -0.31 -10.21
CA GLU A 290 -16.03 0.71 -11.25
C GLU A 290 -14.82 1.65 -11.24
N HIS A 291 -14.42 2.12 -10.06
CA HIS A 291 -13.26 3.01 -9.91
C HIS A 291 -11.96 2.31 -10.36
N ILE A 292 -11.78 1.06 -9.96
CA ILE A 292 -10.62 0.25 -10.38
C ILE A 292 -10.66 -0.02 -11.89
N GLN A 293 -11.86 -0.26 -12.47
CA GLN A 293 -12.00 -0.48 -13.91
C GLN A 293 -11.66 0.78 -14.72
N ILE A 294 -12.18 1.95 -14.31
CA ILE A 294 -11.87 3.23 -14.96
C ILE A 294 -10.35 3.47 -14.96
N THR A 295 -9.68 3.25 -13.81
CA THR A 295 -8.23 3.38 -13.74
C THR A 295 -7.53 2.39 -14.67
N THR A 296 -8.00 1.13 -14.75
CA THR A 296 -7.47 0.10 -15.66
C THR A 296 -7.59 0.55 -17.11
N ASP A 297 -8.76 1.03 -17.52
CA ASP A 297 -9.05 1.45 -18.90
C ASP A 297 -8.19 2.66 -19.32
N ILE A 298 -7.98 3.60 -18.42
CA ILE A 298 -7.09 4.75 -18.64
C ILE A 298 -5.62 4.32 -18.76
N MET A 299 -5.16 3.38 -17.93
CA MET A 299 -3.81 2.82 -18.05
C MET A 299 -3.60 2.14 -19.40
N VAL A 300 -4.58 1.36 -19.87
CA VAL A 300 -4.55 0.74 -21.19
C VAL A 300 -4.51 1.80 -22.30
N LYS A 301 -5.38 2.79 -22.22
CA LYS A 301 -5.49 3.88 -23.19
C LYS A 301 -4.17 4.62 -23.39
N TYR A 302 -3.41 4.85 -22.33
CA TYR A 302 -2.13 5.57 -22.37
C TYR A 302 -0.91 4.65 -22.38
N GLY A 303 -1.09 3.33 -22.45
CA GLY A 303 0.02 2.36 -22.51
C GLY A 303 0.84 2.28 -21.23
N ILE A 304 0.27 2.68 -20.09
CA ILE A 304 0.94 2.65 -18.79
C ILE A 304 0.76 1.27 -18.18
N GLY A 305 1.86 0.69 -17.66
CA GLY A 305 1.86 -0.67 -17.09
C GLY A 305 1.94 -1.80 -18.13
N LYS A 306 1.85 -1.51 -19.44
CA LYS A 306 2.02 -2.47 -20.56
C LYS A 306 1.31 -3.82 -20.33
N MET A 307 0.03 -3.79 -20.02
CA MET A 307 -0.75 -4.98 -19.66
C MET A 307 -1.17 -5.75 -20.93
N ALA A 308 -0.70 -6.98 -21.07
CA ALA A 308 -1.13 -7.89 -22.16
C ALA A 308 -2.59 -8.34 -21.97
N LYS A 309 -3.02 -8.53 -20.72
CA LYS A 309 -4.39 -8.88 -20.34
C LYS A 309 -4.81 -7.98 -19.17
N PRO A 310 -5.50 -6.86 -19.45
CA PRO A 310 -6.02 -6.00 -18.40
C PRO A 310 -7.00 -6.76 -17.52
N PRO A 311 -6.89 -6.68 -16.18
CA PRO A 311 -7.79 -7.40 -15.30
C PRO A 311 -9.18 -6.76 -15.28
N ILE A 312 -10.23 -7.59 -15.21
CA ILE A 312 -11.62 -7.13 -15.05
C ILE A 312 -11.88 -6.91 -13.57
N ALA A 313 -12.13 -5.66 -13.16
CA ALA A 313 -12.14 -5.27 -11.76
C ALA A 313 -13.13 -6.06 -10.88
N ARG A 314 -14.33 -6.36 -11.38
CA ARG A 314 -15.36 -7.13 -10.66
C ARG A 314 -14.91 -8.53 -10.22
N ASP A 315 -13.89 -9.08 -10.87
CA ASP A 315 -13.43 -10.44 -10.59
C ASP A 315 -12.50 -10.48 -9.37
N TRP A 316 -11.83 -9.38 -9.05
CA TRP A 316 -10.80 -9.33 -8.01
C TRP A 316 -10.91 -8.18 -7.00
N VAL A 317 -11.93 -7.33 -7.09
CA VAL A 317 -12.31 -6.39 -6.04
C VAL A 317 -13.31 -7.08 -5.12
N LYS A 318 -12.94 -7.31 -3.85
CA LYS A 318 -13.70 -8.09 -2.85
C LYS A 318 -13.81 -7.31 -1.55
N THR A 319 -14.92 -6.60 -1.36
CA THR A 319 -15.13 -5.71 -0.20
C THR A 319 -15.94 -6.32 0.94
N ASP A 320 -16.27 -7.61 0.85
CA ASP A 320 -17.07 -8.32 1.87
C ASP A 320 -16.45 -8.27 3.27
N LEU A 321 -15.11 -8.45 3.39
CA LEU A 321 -14.39 -8.31 4.66
C LEU A 321 -14.47 -6.90 5.22
N LEU A 322 -14.37 -5.88 4.38
CA LEU A 322 -14.51 -4.49 4.77
C LEU A 322 -15.91 -4.21 5.33
N GLU A 323 -16.95 -4.64 4.62
CA GLU A 323 -18.34 -4.42 5.04
C GLU A 323 -18.67 -5.18 6.34
N GLN A 324 -18.13 -6.40 6.50
CA GLN A 324 -18.25 -7.17 7.74
C GLN A 324 -17.57 -6.42 8.90
N ALA A 325 -16.35 -5.94 8.71
CA ALA A 325 -15.61 -5.19 9.73
C ALA A 325 -16.30 -3.88 10.12
N LYS A 326 -16.81 -3.13 9.17
CA LYS A 326 -17.58 -1.89 9.39
C LYS A 326 -18.83 -2.17 10.25
N LYS A 327 -19.59 -3.21 9.91
CA LYS A 327 -20.78 -3.61 10.67
C LYS A 327 -20.44 -4.01 12.11
N SER A 328 -19.40 -4.82 12.30
CA SER A 328 -19.00 -5.27 13.64
C SER A 328 -18.59 -4.13 14.57
N LEU A 329 -18.00 -3.06 14.02
CA LEU A 329 -17.58 -1.87 14.75
C LEU A 329 -18.69 -0.81 14.91
N SER A 330 -19.78 -0.93 14.16
CA SER A 330 -20.95 -0.03 14.29
C SER A 330 -22.01 -0.56 15.25
N GLY A 331 -22.06 -1.88 15.49
CA GLY A 331 -23.04 -2.54 16.35
C GLY A 331 -22.64 -2.67 17.84
N GLY A 332 -21.54 -2.08 18.25
CA GLY A 332 -21.00 -2.13 19.61
C GLY A 332 -21.28 -0.88 20.45
N HIS A 333 -22.42 -0.20 20.22
CA HIS A 333 -22.92 0.91 21.07
C HIS A 333 -24.21 0.50 21.74
#